data_cfe9e4b69c1b5717261868159d02a3a7
#
_entry.id   cfe9e4b69c1b5717261868159d02a3a7
#
_cell.length_a   1.000
_cell.length_b   1.000
_cell.length_c   1.000
_cell.angle_alpha   90.00
_cell.angle_beta   90.00
_cell.angle_gamma   90.00
#
_symmetry.space_group_name_H-M   'P 1'
#
loop_
_entity.id
_entity.type
_entity.pdbx_description
1 polymer ?
#
loop_
_entity_poly.entity_id
_entity_poly.type
_entity_poly.pdbx_seq_one_letter_code
_entity_poly.pdbx_strand_id
1 'polypeptide(L)'
;MSIWHIYGGNRLTGSTRVQGAKNAVLPIMAASVLSGGETVLHNVPDLRDVTTTLRILQHLGCTAVRDGDTVRIDSRGMHCDFIPHALMRELRSSVIFLGAILARFGTARLSMPGGCELGPRPVNLHLDALRALGAEVTERGGDIICRAHALQGRRILLPFPSVGATENAMLAACAAAGETVICNAAREPEIADLQCYLCKLGADISGAGTSTVTVGGFRPRPFVEHTIMPDRIVAATILCAAAACGGEVELQDVDPAHFSTVLDSLSEAGCAIITTASAVRLTSNGQLTAPRPVVTQPYPGFPTDAQPPLMAACLRAKGTTVFTENIFTNRYRHAEEFRRLGAAVSIEGRVAYVTGVERLTGAPLTASDLRGGAAMLVAGLCAEGATELLDNGYIDRGYDRFDACLSALGADVRCAAPR
;
A
#
# COMPACT_ATOMS: atom_id res chain seq x y z
N MET A 1 -4.78 2.53 -20.47
CA MET A 1 -5.90 3.42 -20.09
C MET A 1 -7.13 2.55 -20.04
N SER A 2 -7.91 2.54 -18.96
CA SER A 2 -9.14 1.75 -18.84
C SER A 2 -10.31 2.69 -18.53
N ILE A 3 -11.53 2.28 -18.86
CA ILE A 3 -12.74 3.02 -18.54
C ILE A 3 -13.59 2.14 -17.62
N TRP A 4 -13.92 2.66 -16.45
CA TRP A 4 -14.83 2.02 -15.51
C TRP A 4 -16.22 2.61 -15.67
N HIS A 5 -17.19 1.77 -15.99
CA HIS A 5 -18.60 2.12 -16.03
C HIS A 5 -19.24 1.69 -14.70
N ILE A 6 -19.79 2.65 -13.98
CA ILE A 6 -20.29 2.47 -12.61
C ILE A 6 -21.74 2.95 -12.60
N TYR A 7 -22.66 2.09 -12.19
CA TYR A 7 -24.08 2.41 -12.00
C TYR A 7 -24.40 2.29 -10.51
N GLY A 8 -24.68 3.42 -9.88
CA GLY A 8 -24.92 3.48 -8.46
C GLY A 8 -26.34 3.08 -8.06
N GLY A 9 -26.58 3.05 -6.76
CA GLY A 9 -27.90 2.78 -6.18
C GLY A 9 -28.12 1.34 -5.71
N ASN A 10 -27.20 0.41 -5.99
CA ASN A 10 -27.26 -0.95 -5.50
C ASN A 10 -26.71 -1.07 -4.08
N ARG A 11 -27.37 -1.87 -3.23
CA ARG A 11 -26.81 -2.28 -1.95
C ARG A 11 -25.74 -3.34 -2.14
N LEU A 12 -24.69 -3.28 -1.31
CA LEU A 12 -23.64 -4.30 -1.33
C LEU A 12 -23.93 -5.37 -0.28
N THR A 13 -24.00 -6.63 -0.71
CA THR A 13 -24.30 -7.76 0.16
C THR A 13 -23.47 -8.98 -0.21
N GLY A 14 -23.12 -9.78 0.80
CA GLY A 14 -22.39 -11.02 0.61
C GLY A 14 -21.06 -11.07 1.36
N SER A 15 -20.22 -11.99 0.96
CA SER A 15 -18.89 -12.17 1.55
C SER A 15 -17.80 -12.22 0.49
N THR A 16 -16.61 -11.74 0.84
CA THR A 16 -15.43 -11.81 -0.03
C THR A 16 -14.17 -12.02 0.80
N ARG A 17 -13.18 -12.67 0.18
CA ARG A 17 -11.82 -12.74 0.72
C ARG A 17 -11.04 -11.52 0.28
N VAL A 18 -10.19 -11.02 1.17
CA VAL A 18 -9.32 -9.89 0.85
C VAL A 18 -8.01 -10.40 0.23
N GLN A 19 -7.62 -9.80 -0.88
CA GLN A 19 -6.35 -10.06 -1.56
C GLN A 19 -5.14 -9.84 -0.65
N GLY A 20 -3.99 -10.39 -1.03
CA GLY A 20 -2.71 -10.13 -0.36
C GLY A 20 -2.29 -8.66 -0.43
N ALA A 21 -1.59 -8.21 0.61
CA ALA A 21 -1.22 -6.81 0.77
C ALA A 21 -0.12 -6.39 -0.21
N LYS A 22 -0.43 -5.39 -1.05
CA LYS A 22 0.54 -4.75 -1.94
C LYS A 22 1.78 -4.28 -1.18
N ASN A 23 1.58 -3.59 -0.06
CA ASN A 23 2.67 -2.96 0.69
C ASN A 23 3.50 -3.98 1.50
N ALA A 24 3.05 -5.24 1.62
CA ALA A 24 3.82 -6.34 2.18
C ALA A 24 4.56 -7.13 1.08
N VAL A 25 3.89 -7.45 -0.02
CA VAL A 25 4.48 -8.30 -1.06
C VAL A 25 5.69 -7.66 -1.73
N LEU A 26 5.68 -6.35 -1.98
CA LEU A 26 6.79 -5.68 -2.70
C LEU A 26 8.12 -5.73 -1.92
N PRO A 27 8.18 -5.35 -0.61
CA PRO A 27 9.42 -5.48 0.15
C PRO A 27 9.83 -6.94 0.37
N ILE A 28 8.90 -7.89 0.50
CA ILE A 28 9.20 -9.32 0.62
C ILE A 28 9.80 -9.87 -0.69
N MET A 29 9.27 -9.48 -1.86
CA MET A 29 9.88 -9.81 -3.15
C MET A 29 11.29 -9.20 -3.29
N ALA A 30 11.52 -7.98 -2.82
CA ALA A 30 12.86 -7.40 -2.78
C ALA A 30 13.79 -8.15 -1.82
N ALA A 31 13.27 -8.59 -0.67
CA ALA A 31 14.03 -9.36 0.33
C ALA A 31 14.46 -10.75 -0.18
N SER A 32 13.74 -11.33 -1.15
CA SER A 32 14.05 -12.67 -1.68
C SER A 32 15.45 -12.79 -2.29
N VAL A 33 16.05 -11.67 -2.70
CA VAL A 33 17.40 -11.69 -3.27
C VAL A 33 18.51 -11.92 -2.24
N LEU A 34 18.21 -11.76 -0.94
CA LEU A 34 19.20 -11.88 0.14
C LEU A 34 19.72 -13.31 0.32
N SER A 35 18.89 -14.33 0.06
CA SER A 35 19.24 -15.73 0.34
C SER A 35 20.20 -16.33 -0.68
N GLY A 36 20.15 -15.92 -1.95
CA GLY A 36 20.75 -16.68 -3.04
C GLY A 36 20.13 -18.08 -3.16
N GLY A 37 18.85 -18.22 -2.91
CA GLY A 37 18.06 -19.45 -2.92
C GLY A 37 16.67 -19.25 -3.55
N GLU A 38 15.76 -20.15 -3.23
CA GLU A 38 14.39 -20.14 -3.75
C GLU A 38 13.40 -19.62 -2.70
N THR A 39 12.50 -18.75 -3.12
CA THR A 39 11.37 -18.24 -2.34
C THR A 39 10.06 -18.57 -3.04
N VAL A 40 9.09 -19.12 -2.30
CA VAL A 40 7.71 -19.31 -2.75
C VAL A 40 6.81 -18.41 -1.94
N LEU A 41 6.07 -17.53 -2.62
CA LEU A 41 5.13 -16.61 -2.02
C LEU A 41 3.71 -16.98 -2.43
N HIS A 42 2.81 -17.11 -1.47
CA HIS A 42 1.38 -17.35 -1.67
C HIS A 42 0.57 -16.09 -1.38
N ASN A 43 -0.68 -16.06 -1.84
CA ASN A 43 -1.59 -14.93 -1.72
C ASN A 43 -1.00 -13.64 -2.32
N VAL A 44 -0.29 -13.77 -3.43
CA VAL A 44 0.30 -12.63 -4.15
C VAL A 44 -0.75 -12.03 -5.09
N PRO A 45 -1.21 -10.79 -4.88
CA PRO A 45 -2.24 -10.19 -5.71
C PRO A 45 -1.74 -9.92 -7.13
N ASP A 46 -2.63 -9.98 -8.12
CA ASP A 46 -2.30 -9.67 -9.52
C ASP A 46 -2.35 -8.17 -9.76
N LEU A 47 -1.27 -7.50 -9.39
CA LEU A 47 -1.12 -6.06 -9.48
C LEU A 47 -0.05 -5.67 -10.49
N ARG A 48 -0.26 -4.54 -11.16
CA ARG A 48 0.76 -3.96 -12.06
C ARG A 48 2.11 -3.73 -11.35
N ASP A 49 2.09 -3.31 -10.08
CA ASP A 49 3.31 -3.08 -9.29
C ASP A 49 4.04 -4.40 -8.99
N VAL A 50 3.32 -5.52 -8.79
CA VAL A 50 3.91 -6.86 -8.63
C VAL A 50 4.52 -7.34 -9.95
N THR A 51 3.82 -7.17 -11.07
CA THR A 51 4.36 -7.50 -12.40
C THR A 51 5.65 -6.72 -12.70
N THR A 52 5.71 -5.43 -12.38
CA THR A 52 6.93 -4.63 -12.53
C THR A 52 8.04 -5.14 -11.61
N THR A 53 7.72 -5.55 -10.38
CA THR A 53 8.70 -6.13 -9.44
C THR A 53 9.27 -7.44 -9.97
N LEU A 54 8.46 -8.31 -10.58
CA LEU A 54 8.94 -9.53 -11.26
C LEU A 54 9.93 -9.19 -12.39
N ARG A 55 9.63 -8.17 -13.20
CA ARG A 55 10.53 -7.71 -14.26
C ARG A 55 11.85 -7.15 -13.70
N ILE A 56 11.81 -6.46 -12.55
CA ILE A 56 13.02 -6.02 -11.85
C ILE A 56 13.86 -7.22 -11.41
N LEU A 57 13.26 -8.22 -10.76
CA LEU A 57 13.95 -9.43 -10.34
C LEU A 57 14.57 -10.19 -11.52
N GLN A 58 13.83 -10.32 -12.63
CA GLN A 58 14.34 -10.93 -13.86
C GLN A 58 15.52 -10.13 -14.45
N HIS A 59 15.45 -8.79 -14.45
CA HIS A 59 16.55 -7.92 -14.88
C HIS A 59 17.80 -8.09 -14.00
N LEU A 60 17.60 -8.29 -12.69
CA LEU A 60 18.72 -8.55 -11.77
C LEU A 60 19.33 -9.95 -11.95
N GLY A 61 18.73 -10.83 -12.77
CA GLY A 61 19.21 -12.18 -13.06
C GLY A 61 18.52 -13.27 -12.24
N CYS A 62 17.45 -12.97 -11.55
CA CYS A 62 16.63 -13.98 -10.86
C CYS A 62 15.69 -14.68 -11.88
N THR A 63 15.37 -15.94 -11.63
CA THR A 63 14.19 -16.56 -12.23
C THR A 63 12.98 -16.22 -11.37
N ALA A 64 12.01 -15.53 -11.94
CA ALA A 64 10.80 -15.11 -11.21
C ALA A 64 9.57 -15.41 -12.07
N VAL A 65 8.67 -16.27 -11.56
CA VAL A 65 7.50 -16.80 -12.28
C VAL A 65 6.27 -16.72 -11.38
N ARG A 66 5.14 -16.36 -11.98
CA ARG A 66 3.81 -16.38 -11.35
C ARG A 66 3.01 -17.57 -11.83
N ASP A 67 2.32 -18.23 -10.93
CA ASP A 67 1.29 -19.24 -11.18
C ASP A 67 0.07 -18.96 -10.30
N GLY A 68 -0.96 -18.38 -10.90
CA GLY A 68 -2.12 -17.89 -10.15
C GLY A 68 -1.75 -16.82 -9.12
N ASP A 69 -2.06 -17.08 -7.86
CA ASP A 69 -1.71 -16.23 -6.70
C ASP A 69 -0.37 -16.61 -6.04
N THR A 70 0.36 -17.54 -6.65
CA THR A 70 1.66 -18.00 -6.17
C THR A 70 2.78 -17.44 -7.04
N VAL A 71 3.83 -16.92 -6.41
CA VAL A 71 5.05 -16.45 -7.10
C VAL A 71 6.25 -17.23 -6.59
N ARG A 72 7.05 -17.75 -7.53
CA ARG A 72 8.32 -18.43 -7.27
C ARG A 72 9.48 -17.57 -7.74
N ILE A 73 10.45 -17.34 -6.86
CA ILE A 73 11.63 -16.51 -7.12
C ILE A 73 12.88 -17.33 -6.78
N ASP A 74 13.73 -17.56 -7.77
CA ASP A 74 15.05 -18.16 -7.58
C ASP A 74 16.13 -17.09 -7.82
N SER A 75 16.82 -16.71 -6.75
CA SER A 75 17.83 -15.66 -6.75
C SER A 75 19.27 -16.16 -6.88
N ARG A 76 19.48 -17.46 -7.12
CA ARG A 76 20.83 -18.05 -7.32
C ARG A 76 21.56 -17.46 -8.52
N GLY A 77 20.82 -17.17 -9.59
CA GLY A 77 21.35 -16.59 -10.83
C GLY A 77 21.56 -15.07 -10.81
N MET A 78 21.27 -14.40 -9.69
CA MET A 78 21.39 -12.94 -9.61
C MET A 78 22.84 -12.49 -9.82
N HIS A 79 23.05 -11.57 -10.79
CA HIS A 79 24.37 -11.10 -11.21
C HIS A 79 24.43 -9.59 -11.50
N CYS A 80 23.34 -8.87 -11.38
CA CYS A 80 23.23 -7.44 -11.66
C CYS A 80 22.89 -6.66 -10.39
N ASP A 81 23.58 -5.55 -10.16
CA ASP A 81 23.40 -4.64 -9.01
C ASP A 81 22.73 -3.32 -9.39
N PHE A 82 22.19 -3.22 -10.62
CA PHE A 82 21.65 -2.00 -11.20
C PHE A 82 20.18 -2.17 -11.64
N ILE A 83 19.32 -1.20 -11.29
CA ILE A 83 17.95 -1.08 -11.81
C ILE A 83 17.84 0.17 -12.71
N PRO A 84 17.52 -0.01 -14.02
CA PRO A 84 17.51 1.08 -14.98
C PRO A 84 16.29 1.99 -14.82
N HIS A 85 16.43 3.22 -15.33
CA HIS A 85 15.43 4.29 -15.25
C HIS A 85 14.03 3.86 -15.74
N ALA A 86 13.94 3.04 -16.80
CA ALA A 86 12.65 2.58 -17.32
C ALA A 86 11.83 1.82 -16.26
N LEU A 87 12.46 0.87 -15.54
CA LEU A 87 11.82 0.11 -14.47
C LEU A 87 11.56 0.97 -13.22
N MET A 88 12.49 1.87 -12.87
CA MET A 88 12.32 2.79 -11.74
C MET A 88 11.14 3.76 -11.93
N ARG A 89 10.83 4.15 -13.16
CA ARG A 89 9.67 5.01 -13.45
C ARG A 89 8.34 4.28 -13.32
N GLU A 90 8.31 3.00 -13.65
CA GLU A 90 7.07 2.21 -13.54
C GLU A 90 6.70 1.93 -12.08
N LEU A 91 7.71 1.72 -11.22
CA LEU A 91 7.51 1.37 -9.82
C LEU A 91 8.38 2.23 -8.90
N ARG A 92 7.78 3.21 -8.25
CA ARG A 92 8.51 4.14 -7.37
C ARG A 92 9.00 3.51 -6.07
N SER A 93 8.25 2.52 -5.55
CA SER A 93 8.67 1.75 -4.37
C SER A 93 9.89 0.87 -4.64
N SER A 94 10.37 0.77 -5.89
CA SER A 94 11.58 0.03 -6.22
C SER A 94 12.86 0.55 -5.55
N VAL A 95 12.82 1.74 -4.93
CA VAL A 95 13.90 2.20 -4.03
C VAL A 95 14.16 1.22 -2.88
N ILE A 96 13.19 0.37 -2.51
CA ILE A 96 13.33 -0.68 -1.49
C ILE A 96 14.40 -1.71 -1.87
N PHE A 97 14.66 -1.93 -3.17
CA PHE A 97 15.71 -2.82 -3.63
C PHE A 97 17.12 -2.35 -3.27
N LEU A 98 17.30 -1.05 -2.95
CA LEU A 98 18.61 -0.49 -2.66
C LEU A 98 19.32 -1.22 -1.50
N GLY A 99 18.58 -1.42 -0.38
CA GLY A 99 19.10 -2.13 0.78
C GLY A 99 19.36 -3.62 0.49
N ALA A 100 18.45 -4.27 -0.25
CA ALA A 100 18.59 -5.69 -0.58
C ALA A 100 19.77 -5.96 -1.54
N ILE A 101 19.94 -5.16 -2.59
CA ILE A 101 21.03 -5.28 -3.54
C ILE A 101 22.36 -4.96 -2.86
N LEU A 102 22.42 -3.89 -2.05
CA LEU A 102 23.61 -3.51 -1.30
C LEU A 102 24.04 -4.62 -0.34
N ALA A 103 23.08 -5.23 0.38
CA ALA A 103 23.34 -6.36 1.27
C ALA A 103 23.89 -7.58 0.51
N ARG A 104 23.42 -7.81 -0.73
CA ARG A 104 23.81 -8.97 -1.54
C ARG A 104 25.19 -8.82 -2.19
N PHE A 105 25.53 -7.62 -2.69
CA PHE A 105 26.71 -7.38 -3.53
C PHE A 105 27.74 -6.41 -2.93
N GLY A 106 27.41 -5.70 -1.86
CA GLY A 106 28.23 -4.59 -1.37
C GLY A 106 28.17 -3.35 -2.25
N THR A 107 27.42 -3.40 -3.37
CA THR A 107 27.18 -2.28 -4.28
C THR A 107 25.76 -2.35 -4.78
N ALA A 108 25.15 -1.18 -4.97
CA ALA A 108 23.80 -1.04 -5.56
C ALA A 108 23.72 0.26 -6.35
N ARG A 109 23.10 0.22 -7.53
CA ARG A 109 22.85 1.41 -8.35
C ARG A 109 21.38 1.44 -8.80
N LEU A 110 20.70 2.52 -8.52
CA LEU A 110 19.32 2.76 -8.96
C LEU A 110 19.24 4.11 -9.64
N SER A 111 18.48 4.20 -10.74
CA SER A 111 18.13 5.52 -11.26
C SER A 111 17.15 6.22 -10.31
N MET A 112 17.30 7.55 -10.15
CA MET A 112 16.42 8.35 -9.30
C MET A 112 14.97 8.13 -9.68
N PRO A 113 14.08 7.82 -8.72
CA PRO A 113 12.67 7.72 -9.02
C PRO A 113 12.13 9.10 -9.43
N GLY A 114 11.40 9.17 -10.54
CA GLY A 114 10.79 10.42 -11.02
C GLY A 114 9.82 11.06 -10.00
N GLY A 115 9.34 12.28 -10.27
CA GLY A 115 8.42 13.04 -9.41
C GLY A 115 7.12 12.30 -9.02
N CYS A 116 6.42 12.64 -7.94
CA CYS A 116 5.17 12.01 -7.46
C CYS A 116 3.96 12.93 -7.60
N GLU A 117 2.84 12.37 -8.02
CA GLU A 117 1.58 13.09 -8.07
C GLU A 117 1.07 13.51 -6.68
N LEU A 118 1.40 12.72 -5.64
CA LEU A 118 1.08 13.00 -4.24
C LEU A 118 2.06 13.98 -3.55
N GLY A 119 3.06 14.50 -4.29
CA GLY A 119 4.09 15.38 -3.76
C GLY A 119 5.48 14.72 -3.67
N PRO A 120 6.50 15.46 -3.23
CA PRO A 120 7.85 14.94 -3.08
C PRO A 120 7.85 13.76 -2.09
N ARG A 121 8.48 12.67 -2.50
CA ARG A 121 8.80 11.55 -1.60
C ARG A 121 10.31 11.52 -1.44
N PRO A 122 10.83 12.15 -0.39
CA PRO A 122 12.26 12.21 -0.17
C PRO A 122 12.82 10.81 0.06
N VAL A 123 13.81 10.42 -0.74
CA VAL A 123 14.56 9.17 -0.54
C VAL A 123 15.67 9.31 0.51
N ASN A 124 15.89 10.52 1.02
CA ASN A 124 16.96 10.84 1.97
C ASN A 124 16.92 9.93 3.21
N LEU A 125 15.74 9.62 3.76
CA LEU A 125 15.63 8.74 4.92
C LEU A 125 16.17 7.33 4.65
N HIS A 126 15.96 6.81 3.43
CA HIS A 126 16.55 5.55 2.99
C HIS A 126 18.07 5.65 2.93
N LEU A 127 18.57 6.71 2.28
CA LEU A 127 20.00 6.91 2.09
C LEU A 127 20.73 7.16 3.41
N ASP A 128 20.12 7.90 4.33
CA ASP A 128 20.69 8.18 5.65
C ASP A 128 20.77 6.90 6.51
N ALA A 129 19.78 6.02 6.41
CA ALA A 129 19.83 4.71 7.07
C ALA A 129 20.99 3.85 6.52
N LEU A 130 21.20 3.84 5.20
CA LEU A 130 22.32 3.10 4.58
C LEU A 130 23.69 3.71 4.92
N ARG A 131 23.80 5.06 4.95
CA ARG A 131 25.01 5.76 5.42
C ARG A 131 25.34 5.41 6.87
N ALA A 132 24.31 5.33 7.73
CA ALA A 132 24.51 4.95 9.12
C ALA A 132 25.08 3.54 9.27
N LEU A 133 24.76 2.61 8.37
CA LEU A 133 25.34 1.27 8.30
C LEU A 133 26.75 1.24 7.68
N GLY A 134 27.29 2.39 7.24
CA GLY A 134 28.63 2.50 6.67
C GLY A 134 28.69 2.46 5.14
N ALA A 135 27.56 2.60 4.45
CA ALA A 135 27.57 2.72 3.01
C ALA A 135 27.99 4.13 2.56
N GLU A 136 28.89 4.19 1.57
CA GLU A 136 29.14 5.39 0.80
C GLU A 136 27.99 5.57 -0.22
N VAL A 137 27.31 6.71 -0.16
CA VAL A 137 26.17 7.03 -1.02
C VAL A 137 26.51 8.27 -1.84
N THR A 138 26.51 8.13 -3.17
CA THR A 138 26.72 9.21 -4.12
C THR A 138 25.54 9.32 -5.08
N GLU A 139 25.23 10.55 -5.48
CA GLU A 139 24.21 10.87 -6.47
C GLU A 139 24.92 11.48 -7.69
N ARG A 140 24.83 10.81 -8.82
CA ARG A 140 25.52 11.26 -10.03
C ARG A 140 24.75 10.89 -11.30
N GLY A 141 24.55 11.85 -12.19
CA GLY A 141 23.91 11.60 -13.50
C GLY A 141 22.46 11.11 -13.42
N GLY A 142 21.76 11.42 -12.33
CA GLY A 142 20.39 10.95 -12.10
C GLY A 142 20.32 9.54 -11.50
N ASP A 143 21.44 8.99 -11.05
CA ASP A 143 21.49 7.71 -10.35
C ASP A 143 21.90 7.87 -8.89
N ILE A 144 21.39 7.01 -8.04
CA ILE A 144 21.83 6.77 -6.67
C ILE A 144 22.79 5.57 -6.72
N ILE A 145 23.99 5.73 -6.21
CA ILE A 145 25.01 4.70 -6.15
C ILE A 145 25.42 4.50 -4.70
N CYS A 146 25.22 3.30 -4.17
CA CYS A 146 25.63 2.91 -2.83
C CYS A 146 26.76 1.88 -2.92
N ARG A 147 27.79 2.02 -2.07
CA ARG A 147 28.90 1.08 -1.95
C ARG A 147 29.25 0.85 -0.49
N ALA A 148 29.53 -0.38 -0.12
CA ALA A 148 30.02 -0.73 1.20
C ALA A 148 31.01 -1.90 1.08
N HIS A 149 32.21 -1.77 1.66
CA HIS A 149 33.13 -2.90 1.80
C HIS A 149 32.59 -3.91 2.83
N ALA A 150 32.01 -3.39 3.93
CA ALA A 150 31.37 -4.17 4.96
C ALA A 150 30.35 -3.25 5.66
N LEU A 151 29.10 -3.67 5.70
CA LEU A 151 28.08 -2.99 6.52
C LEU A 151 28.31 -3.30 8.00
N GLN A 152 28.11 -2.31 8.85
CA GLN A 152 28.32 -2.40 10.30
C GLN A 152 27.01 -2.15 11.04
N GLY A 153 26.68 -3.04 11.97
CA GLY A 153 25.55 -2.86 12.86
C GLY A 153 25.67 -1.56 13.66
N ARG A 154 24.60 -0.78 13.67
CA ARG A 154 24.56 0.53 14.30
C ARG A 154 23.18 0.82 14.86
N ARG A 155 23.12 1.79 15.78
CA ARG A 155 21.87 2.42 16.16
C ARG A 155 21.49 3.48 15.11
N ILE A 156 20.35 3.29 14.45
CA ILE A 156 19.79 4.19 13.44
C ILE A 156 18.56 4.87 14.06
N LEU A 157 18.53 6.19 14.08
CA LEU A 157 17.35 6.95 14.50
C LEU A 157 16.68 7.55 13.27
N LEU A 158 15.48 7.09 12.95
CA LEU A 158 14.67 7.68 11.89
C LEU A 158 13.96 8.94 12.42
N PRO A 159 14.11 10.11 11.79
CA PRO A 159 13.44 11.35 12.24
C PRO A 159 11.91 11.28 12.04
N PHE A 160 11.45 10.41 11.16
CA PHE A 160 10.05 10.10 10.89
C PHE A 160 9.90 8.57 10.70
N PRO A 161 8.84 7.94 11.23
CA PRO A 161 8.62 6.50 11.07
C PRO A 161 8.21 6.14 9.63
N SER A 162 9.19 6.24 8.72
CA SER A 162 8.99 5.94 7.31
C SER A 162 9.00 4.44 7.07
N VAL A 163 7.92 3.92 6.48
CA VAL A 163 7.79 2.50 6.11
C VAL A 163 8.96 2.07 5.24
N GLY A 164 9.16 2.71 4.08
CA GLY A 164 10.20 2.31 3.14
C GLY A 164 11.63 2.47 3.69
N ALA A 165 11.90 3.48 4.53
CA ALA A 165 13.21 3.61 5.16
C ALA A 165 13.46 2.52 6.21
N THR A 166 12.44 2.14 6.97
CA THR A 166 12.50 1.01 7.91
C THR A 166 12.78 -0.29 7.16
N GLU A 167 12.04 -0.58 6.10
CA GLU A 167 12.23 -1.76 5.24
C GLU A 167 13.65 -1.81 4.66
N ASN A 168 14.13 -0.72 4.06
CA ASN A 168 15.49 -0.67 3.50
C ASN A 168 16.57 -0.86 4.56
N ALA A 169 16.39 -0.26 5.75
CA ALA A 169 17.32 -0.45 6.86
C ALA A 169 17.33 -1.92 7.34
N MET A 170 16.16 -2.57 7.46
CA MET A 170 16.05 -3.99 7.83
C MET A 170 16.77 -4.88 6.81
N LEU A 171 16.53 -4.64 5.51
CA LEU A 171 17.15 -5.42 4.43
C LEU A 171 18.66 -5.28 4.40
N ALA A 172 19.18 -4.05 4.50
CA ALA A 172 20.61 -3.80 4.52
C ALA A 172 21.29 -4.34 5.79
N ALA A 173 20.61 -4.22 6.94
CA ALA A 173 21.12 -4.69 8.23
C ALA A 173 21.29 -6.21 8.28
N CYS A 174 20.59 -6.98 7.46
CA CYS A 174 20.82 -8.44 7.34
C CYS A 174 22.27 -8.78 6.95
N ALA A 175 22.98 -7.89 6.23
CA ALA A 175 24.39 -8.11 5.86
C ALA A 175 25.37 -7.36 6.76
N ALA A 176 24.89 -6.65 7.79
CA ALA A 176 25.76 -5.88 8.68
C ALA A 176 26.45 -6.78 9.72
N ALA A 177 27.71 -6.50 10.00
CA ALA A 177 28.43 -7.14 11.10
C ALA A 177 27.98 -6.53 12.44
N GLY A 178 27.53 -7.38 13.37
CA GLY A 178 26.99 -6.95 14.66
C GLY A 178 25.51 -6.59 14.61
N GLU A 179 24.98 -6.09 15.71
CA GLU A 179 23.57 -5.77 15.89
C GLU A 179 23.23 -4.38 15.34
N THR A 180 22.11 -4.27 14.66
CA THR A 180 21.52 -3.00 14.22
C THR A 180 20.23 -2.75 15.00
N VAL A 181 20.09 -1.55 15.57
CA VAL A 181 18.87 -1.11 16.27
C VAL A 181 18.26 0.08 15.54
N ILE A 182 17.10 -0.13 14.92
CA ILE A 182 16.36 0.91 14.19
C ILE A 182 15.35 1.53 15.16
N CYS A 183 15.60 2.78 15.57
CA CYS A 183 14.74 3.55 16.47
C CYS A 183 13.77 4.42 15.67
N ASN A 184 12.58 4.65 16.23
CA ASN A 184 11.45 5.30 15.58
C ASN A 184 11.10 4.62 14.25
N ALA A 185 11.17 3.29 14.24
CA ALA A 185 10.77 2.45 13.12
C ALA A 185 9.27 2.58 12.82
N ALA A 186 8.89 2.38 11.58
CA ALA A 186 7.51 2.22 11.18
C ALA A 186 6.90 0.96 11.86
N ARG A 187 5.63 1.06 12.23
CA ARG A 187 4.92 0.02 13.02
C ARG A 187 3.85 -0.70 12.23
N GLU A 188 3.70 -0.35 10.96
CA GLU A 188 2.69 -0.93 10.08
C GLU A 188 2.77 -2.46 10.07
N PRO A 189 1.62 -3.15 10.02
CA PRO A 189 1.57 -4.62 10.00
C PRO A 189 2.44 -5.25 8.91
N GLU A 190 2.64 -4.54 7.80
CA GLU A 190 3.47 -4.94 6.67
C GLU A 190 4.96 -5.05 7.07
N ILE A 191 5.43 -4.26 8.07
CA ILE A 191 6.77 -4.39 8.65
C ILE A 191 6.90 -5.68 9.47
N ALA A 192 5.82 -6.05 10.19
CA ALA A 192 5.79 -7.31 10.93
C ALA A 192 5.79 -8.52 9.99
N ASP A 193 5.09 -8.43 8.84
CA ASP A 193 5.09 -9.47 7.81
C ASP A 193 6.48 -9.61 7.17
N LEU A 194 7.16 -8.50 6.87
CA LEU A 194 8.55 -8.51 6.40
C LEU A 194 9.49 -9.15 7.43
N GLN A 195 9.37 -8.81 8.73
CA GLN A 195 10.14 -9.48 9.78
C GLN A 195 9.89 -10.98 9.78
N CYS A 196 8.61 -11.41 9.73
CA CYS A 196 8.24 -12.83 9.70
C CYS A 196 8.92 -13.56 8.53
N TYR A 197 8.89 -12.97 7.33
CA TYR A 197 9.56 -13.51 6.15
C TYR A 197 11.08 -13.58 6.35
N LEU A 198 11.72 -12.50 6.79
CA LEU A 198 13.17 -12.45 7.01
C LEU A 198 13.65 -13.43 8.07
N CYS A 199 12.88 -13.63 9.14
CA CYS A 199 13.16 -14.66 10.16
C CYS A 199 13.09 -16.08 9.56
N LYS A 200 12.09 -16.36 8.71
CA LYS A 200 12.03 -17.62 7.95
C LYS A 200 13.24 -17.78 7.03
N LEU A 201 13.72 -16.68 6.43
CA LEU A 201 14.90 -16.64 5.57
C LEU A 201 16.20 -16.86 6.34
N GLY A 202 16.21 -16.75 7.66
CA GLY A 202 17.33 -17.03 8.55
C GLY A 202 17.94 -15.80 9.24
N ALA A 203 17.24 -14.67 9.22
CA ALA A 203 17.63 -13.48 9.97
C ALA A 203 17.16 -13.56 11.41
N ASP A 204 17.94 -12.99 12.32
CA ASP A 204 17.55 -12.75 13.71
C ASP A 204 17.00 -11.35 13.85
N ILE A 205 15.67 -11.21 13.79
CA ILE A 205 14.98 -9.91 13.81
C ILE A 205 13.86 -9.95 14.84
N SER A 206 13.73 -8.86 15.60
CA SER A 206 12.68 -8.68 16.58
C SER A 206 12.20 -7.22 16.64
N GLY A 207 11.02 -7.00 17.23
CA GLY A 207 10.48 -5.69 17.53
C GLY A 207 9.64 -5.04 16.43
N ALA A 208 9.42 -5.65 15.26
CA ALA A 208 8.49 -5.12 14.28
C ALA A 208 7.08 -4.95 14.86
N GLY A 209 6.37 -3.90 14.45
CA GLY A 209 5.12 -3.47 15.09
C GLY A 209 5.32 -2.55 16.31
N THR A 210 6.56 -2.41 16.79
CA THR A 210 6.95 -1.42 17.82
C THR A 210 7.78 -0.27 17.22
N SER A 211 8.13 0.72 18.02
CA SER A 211 9.00 1.83 17.58
C SER A 211 10.47 1.46 17.45
N THR A 212 10.85 0.22 17.77
CA THR A 212 12.25 -0.23 17.74
C THR A 212 12.33 -1.60 17.11
N VAL A 213 13.07 -1.73 16.03
CA VAL A 213 13.36 -3.00 15.36
C VAL A 213 14.85 -3.30 15.55
N THR A 214 15.14 -4.51 16.01
CA THR A 214 16.51 -5.01 16.19
C THR A 214 16.79 -6.08 15.14
N VAL A 215 17.92 -5.96 14.42
CA VAL A 215 18.40 -6.91 13.42
C VAL A 215 19.76 -7.41 13.87
N GLY A 216 19.83 -8.70 14.14
CA GLY A 216 21.05 -9.42 14.52
C GLY A 216 21.70 -10.15 13.33
N GLY A 217 22.21 -11.35 13.60
CA GLY A 217 22.86 -12.19 12.60
C GLY A 217 21.93 -12.67 11.48
N PHE A 218 22.52 -12.94 10.31
CA PHE A 218 21.81 -13.52 9.19
C PHE A 218 22.52 -14.76 8.65
N ARG A 219 21.81 -15.86 8.60
CA ARG A 219 22.26 -17.14 8.04
C ARG A 219 21.26 -17.60 7.00
N PRO A 220 21.43 -17.19 5.73
CA PRO A 220 20.41 -17.40 4.70
C PRO A 220 20.10 -18.88 4.50
N ARG A 221 18.82 -19.19 4.43
CA ARG A 221 18.30 -20.50 4.09
C ARG A 221 18.08 -20.60 2.59
N PRO A 222 18.37 -21.76 1.96
CA PRO A 222 18.28 -21.91 0.51
C PRO A 222 16.84 -21.98 0.00
N PHE A 223 15.86 -22.19 0.88
CA PHE A 223 14.44 -22.27 0.54
C PHE A 223 13.58 -21.65 1.62
N VAL A 224 12.61 -20.83 1.20
CA VAL A 224 11.61 -20.23 2.09
C VAL A 224 10.24 -20.22 1.42
N GLU A 225 9.20 -20.52 2.20
CA GLU A 225 7.80 -20.39 1.80
C GLU A 225 7.07 -19.43 2.75
N HIS A 226 6.30 -18.50 2.18
CA HIS A 226 5.61 -17.47 2.94
C HIS A 226 4.28 -17.10 2.28
N THR A 227 3.27 -16.87 3.11
CA THR A 227 1.96 -16.37 2.67
C THR A 227 1.87 -14.88 3.01
N ILE A 228 1.62 -14.07 2.02
CA ILE A 228 1.47 -12.62 2.17
C ILE A 228 0.21 -12.31 2.97
N MET A 229 0.33 -11.42 3.94
CA MET A 229 -0.79 -10.96 4.76
C MET A 229 -1.88 -10.30 3.90
N PRO A 230 -3.16 -10.30 4.34
CA PRO A 230 -4.24 -9.62 3.61
C PRO A 230 -4.09 -8.09 3.63
N ASP A 231 -4.57 -7.43 2.55
CA ASP A 231 -4.45 -5.99 2.38
C ASP A 231 -5.51 -5.21 3.19
N ARG A 232 -5.09 -4.64 4.31
CA ARG A 232 -5.95 -3.83 5.19
C ARG A 232 -6.54 -2.59 4.51
N ILE A 233 -5.90 -2.06 3.45
CA ILE A 233 -6.40 -0.88 2.74
C ILE A 233 -7.48 -1.27 1.73
N VAL A 234 -7.33 -2.41 1.06
CA VAL A 234 -8.40 -3.00 0.23
C VAL A 234 -9.61 -3.35 1.10
N ALA A 235 -9.39 -3.98 2.27
CA ALA A 235 -10.44 -4.23 3.25
C ALA A 235 -11.18 -2.95 3.63
N ALA A 236 -10.46 -1.90 4.02
CA ALA A 236 -11.01 -0.59 4.35
C ALA A 236 -11.83 0.00 3.19
N THR A 237 -11.34 -0.12 1.94
CA THR A 237 -12.04 0.41 0.76
C THR A 237 -13.36 -0.29 0.50
N ILE A 238 -13.40 -1.64 0.61
CA ILE A 238 -14.63 -2.41 0.44
C ILE A 238 -15.65 -2.06 1.53
N LEU A 239 -15.21 -1.93 2.80
CA LEU A 239 -16.11 -1.53 3.88
C LEU A 239 -16.62 -0.10 3.73
N CYS A 240 -15.80 0.83 3.23
CA CYS A 240 -16.27 2.19 2.91
C CYS A 240 -17.34 2.17 1.81
N ALA A 241 -17.20 1.33 0.78
CA ALA A 241 -18.20 1.15 -0.25
C ALA A 241 -19.51 0.57 0.33
N ALA A 242 -19.40 -0.49 1.14
CA ALA A 242 -20.57 -1.12 1.80
C ALA A 242 -21.27 -0.14 2.76
N ALA A 243 -20.52 0.65 3.51
CA ALA A 243 -21.08 1.67 4.42
C ALA A 243 -21.92 2.71 3.66
N ALA A 244 -21.38 3.21 2.55
CA ALA A 244 -22.00 4.27 1.78
C ALA A 244 -23.20 3.81 0.92
N CYS A 245 -23.10 2.61 0.32
CA CYS A 245 -24.16 2.02 -0.49
C CYS A 245 -25.27 1.39 0.36
N GLY A 246 -24.97 1.03 1.61
CA GLY A 246 -25.83 0.20 2.46
C GLY A 246 -25.75 -1.27 2.09
N GLY A 247 -26.23 -2.13 2.99
CA GLY A 247 -26.22 -3.58 2.84
C GLY A 247 -25.48 -4.27 3.97
N GLU A 248 -25.07 -5.51 3.75
CA GLU A 248 -24.30 -6.32 4.69
C GLU A 248 -23.14 -7.03 3.96
N VAL A 249 -21.92 -6.71 4.33
CA VAL A 249 -20.71 -7.28 3.73
C VAL A 249 -19.85 -7.92 4.82
N GLU A 250 -19.40 -9.15 4.56
CA GLU A 250 -18.43 -9.85 5.37
C GLU A 250 -17.09 -9.99 4.62
N LEU A 251 -16.03 -9.47 5.24
CA LEU A 251 -14.66 -9.69 4.78
C LEU A 251 -14.05 -10.86 5.53
N GLN A 252 -13.52 -11.82 4.79
CA GLN A 252 -12.85 -13.00 5.31
C GLN A 252 -11.33 -12.88 5.14
N ASP A 253 -10.59 -13.62 5.98
CA ASP A 253 -9.13 -13.66 5.99
C ASP A 253 -8.51 -12.27 6.21
N VAL A 254 -9.06 -11.50 7.17
CA VAL A 254 -8.53 -10.19 7.56
C VAL A 254 -8.26 -10.16 9.07
N ASP A 255 -7.27 -9.39 9.48
CA ASP A 255 -7.06 -9.04 10.88
C ASP A 255 -7.68 -7.66 11.16
N PRO A 256 -8.79 -7.58 11.91
CA PRO A 256 -9.44 -6.31 12.24
C PRO A 256 -8.53 -5.31 12.97
N ALA A 257 -7.56 -5.80 13.74
CA ALA A 257 -6.63 -4.95 14.47
C ALA A 257 -5.73 -4.12 13.53
N HIS A 258 -5.50 -4.59 12.30
CA HIS A 258 -4.65 -3.90 11.33
C HIS A 258 -5.26 -2.59 10.79
N PHE A 259 -6.58 -2.38 10.95
CA PHE A 259 -7.28 -1.18 10.47
C PHE A 259 -8.41 -0.72 11.42
N SER A 260 -8.22 -0.92 12.71
CA SER A 260 -9.19 -0.60 13.77
C SER A 260 -9.68 0.85 13.69
N THR A 261 -8.80 1.82 13.42
CA THR A 261 -9.18 3.25 13.30
C THR A 261 -10.18 3.52 12.17
N VAL A 262 -10.13 2.71 11.10
CA VAL A 262 -11.14 2.79 10.02
C VAL A 262 -12.46 2.19 10.49
N LEU A 263 -12.42 1.05 11.18
CA LEU A 263 -13.61 0.42 11.76
C LEU A 263 -14.29 1.34 12.77
N ASP A 264 -13.51 2.00 13.64
CA ASP A 264 -14.02 2.99 14.59
C ASP A 264 -14.73 4.14 13.88
N SER A 265 -14.12 4.71 12.81
CA SER A 265 -14.70 5.79 12.03
C SER A 265 -16.02 5.37 11.35
N LEU A 266 -16.08 4.15 10.81
CA LEU A 266 -17.31 3.62 10.21
C LEU A 266 -18.41 3.31 11.25
N SER A 267 -18.01 2.82 12.43
CA SER A 267 -18.92 2.61 13.56
C SER A 267 -19.51 3.94 14.04
N GLU A 268 -18.69 4.98 14.20
CA GLU A 268 -19.12 6.33 14.54
C GLU A 268 -20.06 6.93 13.47
N ALA A 269 -19.81 6.58 12.20
CA ALA A 269 -20.68 6.99 11.11
C ALA A 269 -22.06 6.27 11.11
N GLY A 270 -22.27 5.30 12.00
CA GLY A 270 -23.56 4.61 12.18
C GLY A 270 -23.59 3.20 11.59
N CYS A 271 -22.47 2.60 11.22
CA CYS A 271 -22.43 1.21 10.79
C CYS A 271 -22.40 0.25 11.99
N ALA A 272 -23.14 -0.85 11.90
CA ALA A 272 -22.98 -1.96 12.83
C ALA A 272 -21.82 -2.85 12.36
N ILE A 273 -20.83 -3.06 13.24
CA ILE A 273 -19.61 -3.83 12.92
C ILE A 273 -19.45 -4.95 13.91
N ILE A 274 -19.24 -6.16 13.40
CA ILE A 274 -18.93 -7.36 14.18
C ILE A 274 -17.57 -7.88 13.69
N THR A 275 -16.64 -8.12 14.62
CA THR A 275 -15.32 -8.63 14.31
C THR A 275 -15.09 -10.00 14.96
N THR A 276 -14.35 -10.86 14.26
CA THR A 276 -13.74 -12.09 14.82
C THR A 276 -12.23 -11.98 14.67
N ALA A 277 -11.49 -13.03 15.02
CA ALA A 277 -10.04 -13.02 14.84
C ALA A 277 -9.59 -12.87 13.37
N SER A 278 -10.44 -13.27 12.41
CA SER A 278 -10.08 -13.31 10.98
C SER A 278 -11.17 -12.82 10.03
N ALA A 279 -12.18 -12.13 10.55
CA ALA A 279 -13.26 -11.61 9.71
C ALA A 279 -13.85 -10.32 10.29
N VAL A 280 -14.40 -9.50 9.39
CA VAL A 280 -15.18 -8.30 9.72
C VAL A 280 -16.50 -8.34 8.96
N ARG A 281 -17.61 -8.22 9.68
CA ARG A 281 -18.94 -8.02 9.09
C ARG A 281 -19.40 -6.60 9.38
N LEU A 282 -19.77 -5.87 8.34
CA LEU A 282 -20.33 -4.54 8.40
C LEU A 282 -21.75 -4.55 7.86
N THR A 283 -22.70 -3.96 8.63
CA THR A 283 -24.07 -3.72 8.19
C THR A 283 -24.34 -2.21 8.21
N SER A 284 -24.87 -1.68 7.12
CA SER A 284 -25.23 -0.26 6.97
C SER A 284 -26.58 -0.12 6.28
N ASN A 285 -27.32 0.93 6.63
CA ASN A 285 -28.52 1.34 5.92
C ASN A 285 -28.24 2.32 4.76
N GLY A 286 -26.97 2.73 4.58
CA GLY A 286 -26.52 3.71 3.57
C GLY A 286 -26.76 5.17 3.98
N GLN A 287 -27.25 5.42 5.20
CA GLN A 287 -27.45 6.77 5.76
C GLN A 287 -26.44 7.00 6.87
N LEU A 288 -25.29 7.55 6.50
CA LEU A 288 -24.22 7.82 7.45
C LEU A 288 -24.39 9.18 8.14
N THR A 289 -23.76 9.31 9.29
CA THR A 289 -23.55 10.59 9.98
C THR A 289 -22.06 10.92 9.96
N ALA A 290 -21.71 12.20 9.99
CA ALA A 290 -20.32 12.62 10.02
C ALA A 290 -19.59 12.06 11.27
N PRO A 291 -18.56 11.22 11.12
CA PRO A 291 -17.76 10.75 12.25
C PRO A 291 -16.92 11.91 12.84
N ARG A 292 -16.25 11.64 13.96
CA ARG A 292 -15.25 12.58 14.53
C ARG A 292 -14.19 12.96 13.47
N PRO A 293 -13.50 14.11 13.66
CA PRO A 293 -12.44 14.50 12.73
C PRO A 293 -11.41 13.41 12.53
N VAL A 294 -11.11 13.11 11.26
CA VAL A 294 -10.16 12.08 10.83
C VAL A 294 -8.81 12.73 10.57
N VAL A 295 -7.79 12.31 11.30
CA VAL A 295 -6.43 12.82 11.20
C VAL A 295 -5.49 11.71 10.78
N THR A 296 -4.88 11.83 9.59
CA THR A 296 -3.94 10.81 9.13
C THR A 296 -2.63 10.87 9.91
N GLN A 297 -2.15 9.71 10.33
CA GLN A 297 -0.93 9.54 11.12
C GLN A 297 -0.25 8.20 10.77
N PRO A 298 1.06 8.06 11.04
CA PRO A 298 1.70 6.76 11.03
C PRO A 298 0.97 5.76 11.92
N TYR A 299 1.03 4.48 11.55
CA TYR A 299 0.40 3.41 12.31
C TYR A 299 0.82 3.43 13.80
N PRO A 300 -0.13 3.21 14.76
CA PRO A 300 -1.51 2.77 14.59
C PRO A 300 -2.55 3.89 14.38
N GLY A 301 -2.14 5.09 13.99
CA GLY A 301 -3.07 6.15 13.63
C GLY A 301 -3.83 5.86 12.33
N PHE A 302 -4.73 6.79 11.93
CA PHE A 302 -5.54 6.60 10.74
C PHE A 302 -4.67 6.59 9.47
N PRO A 303 -4.73 5.52 8.64
CA PRO A 303 -3.85 5.38 7.48
C PRO A 303 -4.24 6.35 6.36
N THR A 304 -3.26 7.10 5.84
CA THR A 304 -3.46 8.02 4.72
C THR A 304 -4.04 7.34 3.48
N ASP A 305 -3.78 6.04 3.28
CA ASP A 305 -4.29 5.28 2.14
C ASP A 305 -5.78 4.93 2.26
N ALA A 306 -6.36 4.90 3.46
CA ALA A 306 -7.79 4.72 3.68
C ALA A 306 -8.57 6.05 3.74
N GLN A 307 -7.87 7.20 3.78
CA GLN A 307 -8.51 8.51 3.86
C GLN A 307 -9.40 8.80 2.64
N PRO A 308 -8.96 8.60 1.35
CA PRO A 308 -9.81 8.87 0.21
C PRO A 308 -11.08 8.00 0.12
N PRO A 309 -11.04 6.67 0.34
CA PRO A 309 -12.24 5.84 0.39
C PRO A 309 -13.23 6.26 1.50
N LEU A 310 -12.72 6.59 2.70
CA LEU A 310 -13.59 7.07 3.78
C LEU A 310 -14.19 8.44 3.45
N MET A 311 -13.41 9.33 2.82
CA MET A 311 -13.93 10.62 2.34
C MET A 311 -15.07 10.41 1.34
N ALA A 312 -14.92 9.46 0.40
CA ALA A 312 -15.98 9.11 -0.55
C ALA A 312 -17.24 8.60 0.16
N ALA A 313 -17.10 7.75 1.18
CA ALA A 313 -18.22 7.27 1.96
C ALA A 313 -18.97 8.40 2.70
N CYS A 314 -18.26 9.45 3.11
CA CYS A 314 -18.82 10.59 3.84
C CYS A 314 -19.49 11.65 2.93
N LEU A 315 -19.45 11.54 1.59
CA LEU A 315 -20.00 12.55 0.68
C LEU A 315 -21.51 12.77 0.86
N ARG A 316 -22.24 11.77 1.41
CA ARG A 316 -23.66 11.83 1.73
C ARG A 316 -23.94 11.72 3.23
N ALA A 317 -22.93 11.77 4.09
CA ALA A 317 -23.11 11.67 5.53
C ALA A 317 -23.76 12.93 6.11
N LYS A 318 -24.76 12.78 6.98
CA LYS A 318 -25.41 13.93 7.64
C LYS A 318 -24.41 14.70 8.50
N GLY A 319 -24.21 15.97 8.20
CA GLY A 319 -23.26 16.86 8.89
C GLY A 319 -22.01 17.15 8.04
N THR A 320 -20.94 17.58 8.69
CA THR A 320 -19.66 17.90 8.05
C THR A 320 -18.56 17.04 8.66
N THR A 321 -17.90 16.23 7.84
CA THR A 321 -16.72 15.46 8.22
C THR A 321 -15.47 16.29 7.94
N VAL A 322 -14.54 16.34 8.91
CA VAL A 322 -13.26 17.04 8.78
C VAL A 322 -12.14 16.03 8.63
N PHE A 323 -11.33 16.19 7.57
CA PHE A 323 -10.14 15.37 7.33
C PHE A 323 -8.90 16.24 7.41
N THR A 324 -7.88 15.80 8.16
CA THR A 324 -6.56 16.46 8.23
C THR A 324 -5.51 15.48 7.71
N GLU A 325 -4.80 15.87 6.65
CA GLU A 325 -3.78 15.04 6.01
C GLU A 325 -2.38 15.46 6.44
N ASN A 326 -1.70 14.63 7.22
CA ASN A 326 -0.38 14.92 7.76
C ASN A 326 0.77 14.21 7.04
N ILE A 327 0.46 13.24 6.16
CA ILE A 327 1.47 12.39 5.52
C ILE A 327 1.86 12.95 4.13
N PHE A 328 0.86 13.26 3.27
CA PHE A 328 1.11 13.73 1.91
C PHE A 328 0.57 15.12 1.65
N THR A 329 1.34 15.95 0.94
CA THR A 329 0.95 17.35 0.66
C THR A 329 -0.16 17.46 -0.38
N ASN A 330 -0.21 16.55 -1.36
CA ASN A 330 -1.16 16.60 -2.49
C ASN A 330 -2.19 15.46 -2.45
N ARG A 331 -2.62 15.04 -1.23
CA ARG A 331 -3.51 13.88 -1.08
C ARG A 331 -4.92 14.14 -1.61
N TYR A 332 -5.41 15.37 -1.59
CA TYR A 332 -6.79 15.72 -1.90
C TYR A 332 -7.08 15.95 -3.39
N ARG A 333 -6.23 15.53 -4.32
CA ARG A 333 -6.46 15.71 -5.77
C ARG A 333 -7.79 15.14 -6.27
N HIS A 334 -8.26 14.06 -5.67
CA HIS A 334 -9.55 13.43 -5.98
C HIS A 334 -10.77 14.27 -5.58
N ALA A 335 -10.60 15.27 -4.72
CA ALA A 335 -11.71 16.10 -4.25
C ALA A 335 -12.34 16.95 -5.37
N GLU A 336 -11.57 17.37 -6.37
CA GLU A 336 -12.08 18.07 -7.55
C GLU A 336 -13.06 17.18 -8.32
N GLU A 337 -12.73 15.90 -8.47
CA GLU A 337 -13.59 14.94 -9.14
C GLU A 337 -14.87 14.66 -8.35
N PHE A 338 -14.80 14.66 -7.01
CA PHE A 338 -16.01 14.54 -6.18
C PHE A 338 -16.98 15.71 -6.38
N ARG A 339 -16.47 16.94 -6.57
CA ARG A 339 -17.33 18.11 -6.89
C ARG A 339 -18.08 17.93 -8.20
N ARG A 340 -17.54 17.19 -9.18
CA ARG A 340 -18.21 16.88 -10.45
C ARG A 340 -19.45 15.98 -10.24
N LEU A 341 -19.44 15.16 -9.18
CA LEU A 341 -20.61 14.38 -8.76
C LEU A 341 -21.63 15.22 -7.96
N GLY A 342 -21.37 16.51 -7.71
CA GLY A 342 -22.20 17.40 -6.90
C GLY A 342 -21.85 17.39 -5.41
N ALA A 343 -20.72 16.82 -5.01
CA ALA A 343 -20.30 16.80 -3.61
C ALA A 343 -19.84 18.19 -3.11
N ALA A 344 -20.19 18.51 -1.85
CA ALA A 344 -19.76 19.74 -1.19
C ALA A 344 -18.45 19.49 -0.40
N VAL A 345 -17.32 19.71 -1.09
CA VAL A 345 -15.97 19.54 -0.53
C VAL A 345 -15.22 20.85 -0.62
N SER A 346 -14.66 21.33 0.49
CA SER A 346 -13.69 22.45 0.52
C SER A 346 -12.36 22.02 1.12
N ILE A 347 -11.28 22.62 0.65
CA ILE A 347 -9.91 22.28 1.09
C ILE A 347 -9.21 23.56 1.49
N GLU A 348 -8.62 23.55 2.69
CA GLU A 348 -7.81 24.61 3.25
C GLU A 348 -6.48 24.04 3.72
N GLY A 349 -5.46 24.15 2.89
CA GLY A 349 -4.13 23.59 3.17
C GLY A 349 -4.17 22.06 3.33
N ARG A 350 -3.99 21.57 4.55
CA ARG A 350 -4.01 20.15 4.90
C ARG A 350 -5.37 19.66 5.43
N VAL A 351 -6.37 20.53 5.46
CA VAL A 351 -7.69 20.20 5.99
C VAL A 351 -8.70 20.19 4.85
N ALA A 352 -9.51 19.15 4.81
CA ALA A 352 -10.66 19.06 3.91
C ALA A 352 -11.95 18.96 4.75
N TYR A 353 -12.95 19.74 4.35
CA TYR A 353 -14.30 19.74 4.91
C TYR A 353 -15.22 19.10 3.90
N VAL A 354 -15.91 18.03 4.30
CA VAL A 354 -16.87 17.29 3.48
C VAL A 354 -18.24 17.47 4.12
N THR A 355 -19.06 18.32 3.55
CA THR A 355 -20.45 18.49 3.97
C THR A 355 -21.32 17.54 3.17
N GLY A 356 -22.03 16.66 3.84
CA GLY A 356 -22.88 15.67 3.17
C GLY A 356 -24.00 16.31 2.37
N VAL A 357 -24.19 15.81 1.13
CA VAL A 357 -25.26 16.21 0.23
C VAL A 357 -26.36 15.15 0.19
N GLU A 358 -27.56 15.56 -0.16
CA GLU A 358 -28.70 14.64 -0.26
C GLU A 358 -28.49 13.64 -1.38
N ARG A 359 -27.96 14.10 -2.52
CA ARG A 359 -27.75 13.29 -3.74
C ARG A 359 -26.42 13.60 -4.40
N LEU A 360 -25.82 12.55 -4.96
CA LEU A 360 -24.72 12.64 -5.92
C LEU A 360 -25.26 12.24 -7.29
N THR A 361 -24.78 12.85 -8.34
CA THR A 361 -25.15 12.55 -9.73
C THR A 361 -23.95 12.01 -10.48
N GLY A 362 -24.13 10.90 -11.21
CA GLY A 362 -23.09 10.31 -12.04
C GLY A 362 -22.51 11.31 -13.06
N ALA A 363 -21.19 11.26 -13.24
CA ALA A 363 -20.47 12.17 -14.12
C ALA A 363 -19.22 11.48 -14.69
N PRO A 364 -18.63 12.01 -15.79
CA PRO A 364 -17.30 11.62 -16.25
C PRO A 364 -16.24 12.08 -15.24
N LEU A 365 -15.40 11.15 -14.77
CA LEU A 365 -14.32 11.36 -13.80
C LEU A 365 -12.97 10.90 -14.36
N THR A 366 -11.88 11.39 -13.79
CA THR A 366 -10.52 10.95 -14.12
C THR A 366 -9.75 10.58 -12.86
N ALA A 367 -9.24 9.35 -12.80
CA ALA A 367 -8.44 8.91 -11.68
C ALA A 367 -7.16 9.74 -11.56
N SER A 368 -6.93 10.33 -10.39
CA SER A 368 -5.77 11.18 -10.11
C SER A 368 -4.57 10.40 -9.56
N ASP A 369 -4.84 9.30 -8.89
CA ASP A 369 -3.87 8.39 -8.27
C ASP A 369 -4.58 7.09 -7.86
N LEU A 370 -3.81 6.11 -7.35
CA LEU A 370 -4.31 4.80 -6.96
C LEU A 370 -5.50 4.86 -5.98
N ARG A 371 -5.37 5.58 -4.87
CA ARG A 371 -6.39 5.62 -3.80
C ARG A 371 -7.52 6.60 -4.13
N GLY A 372 -7.19 7.68 -4.85
CA GLY A 372 -8.18 8.59 -5.42
C GLY A 372 -9.06 7.89 -6.43
N GLY A 373 -8.51 7.06 -7.32
CA GLY A 373 -9.28 6.25 -8.26
C GLY A 373 -10.25 5.30 -7.57
N ALA A 374 -9.77 4.56 -6.57
CA ALA A 374 -10.65 3.69 -5.77
C ALA A 374 -11.74 4.46 -5.01
N ALA A 375 -11.42 5.65 -4.50
CA ALA A 375 -12.41 6.51 -3.85
C ALA A 375 -13.48 7.02 -4.83
N MET A 376 -13.09 7.30 -6.07
CA MET A 376 -14.05 7.67 -7.14
C MET A 376 -14.98 6.52 -7.50
N LEU A 377 -14.50 5.25 -7.47
CA LEU A 377 -15.38 4.07 -7.59
C LEU A 377 -16.41 4.05 -6.45
N VAL A 378 -15.96 4.21 -5.20
CA VAL A 378 -16.88 4.27 -4.04
C VAL A 378 -17.92 5.39 -4.20
N ALA A 379 -17.50 6.58 -4.62
CA ALA A 379 -18.41 7.71 -4.82
C ALA A 379 -19.41 7.44 -5.97
N GLY A 380 -18.94 6.85 -7.08
CA GLY A 380 -19.78 6.48 -8.22
C GLY A 380 -20.86 5.44 -7.88
N LEU A 381 -20.54 4.46 -7.01
CA LEU A 381 -21.51 3.48 -6.51
C LEU A 381 -22.66 4.12 -5.69
N CYS A 382 -22.42 5.32 -5.13
CA CYS A 382 -23.42 6.08 -4.35
C CYS A 382 -24.13 7.17 -5.16
N ALA A 383 -23.73 7.40 -6.41
CA ALA A 383 -24.29 8.44 -7.27
C ALA A 383 -25.49 7.91 -8.05
N GLU A 384 -26.48 8.78 -8.32
CA GLU A 384 -27.61 8.46 -9.19
C GLU A 384 -27.17 8.50 -10.67
N GLY A 385 -27.53 7.49 -11.44
CA GLY A 385 -27.19 7.38 -12.87
C GLY A 385 -25.83 6.72 -13.12
N ALA A 386 -25.22 7.03 -14.26
CA ALA A 386 -23.98 6.42 -14.70
C ALA A 386 -22.78 7.33 -14.41
N THR A 387 -21.72 6.75 -13.88
CA THR A 387 -20.39 7.37 -13.74
C THR A 387 -19.40 6.67 -14.66
N GLU A 388 -18.67 7.42 -15.46
CA GLU A 388 -17.56 6.92 -16.26
C GLU A 388 -16.24 7.38 -15.64
N LEU A 389 -15.42 6.47 -15.16
CA LEU A 389 -14.12 6.78 -14.57
C LEU A 389 -13.01 6.38 -15.53
N LEU A 390 -12.30 7.40 -16.07
CA LEU A 390 -11.09 7.19 -16.85
C LEU A 390 -9.91 6.90 -15.92
N ASP A 391 -9.28 5.74 -16.08
CA ASP A 391 -8.13 5.33 -15.29
C ASP A 391 -6.90 5.05 -16.18
N ASN A 392 -5.78 5.64 -15.83
CA ASN A 392 -4.49 5.40 -16.47
C ASN A 392 -3.74 4.19 -15.88
N GLY A 393 -4.49 3.21 -15.35
CA GLY A 393 -3.95 2.00 -14.71
C GLY A 393 -3.47 2.28 -13.29
N TYR A 394 -4.03 3.28 -12.60
CA TYR A 394 -3.73 3.54 -11.20
C TYR A 394 -4.38 2.51 -10.28
N ILE A 395 -5.65 2.16 -10.56
CA ILE A 395 -6.42 1.23 -9.72
C ILE A 395 -5.75 -0.16 -9.74
N ASP A 396 -5.33 -0.65 -10.91
CA ASP A 396 -4.66 -1.95 -11.08
C ASP A 396 -3.29 -2.06 -10.36
N ARG A 397 -2.78 -0.95 -9.84
CA ARG A 397 -1.57 -0.94 -9.03
C ARG A 397 -1.80 -1.41 -7.59
N GLY A 398 -3.04 -1.45 -7.11
CA GLY A 398 -3.34 -1.79 -5.72
C GLY A 398 -4.59 -2.62 -5.49
N TYR A 399 -5.40 -2.83 -6.51
CA TYR A 399 -6.65 -3.59 -6.44
C TYR A 399 -6.67 -4.64 -7.55
N ASP A 400 -6.70 -5.91 -7.13
CA ASP A 400 -6.75 -7.07 -8.03
C ASP A 400 -8.20 -7.33 -8.44
N ARG A 401 -8.50 -7.26 -9.74
CA ARG A 401 -9.83 -7.49 -10.33
C ARG A 401 -10.96 -6.88 -9.49
N PHE A 402 -10.81 -5.59 -9.17
CA PHE A 402 -11.69 -4.92 -8.20
C PHE A 402 -13.13 -4.78 -8.70
N ASP A 403 -13.33 -4.73 -10.02
CA ASP A 403 -14.64 -4.82 -10.66
C ASP A 403 -15.35 -6.15 -10.34
N ALA A 404 -14.64 -7.27 -10.50
CA ALA A 404 -15.18 -8.59 -10.17
C ALA A 404 -15.51 -8.72 -8.68
N CYS A 405 -14.63 -8.21 -7.80
CA CYS A 405 -14.84 -8.20 -6.37
C CYS A 405 -16.11 -7.41 -5.98
N LEU A 406 -16.26 -6.19 -6.48
CA LEU A 406 -17.42 -5.34 -6.18
C LEU A 406 -18.70 -5.91 -6.82
N SER A 407 -18.61 -6.45 -8.04
CA SER A 407 -19.76 -7.08 -8.71
C SER A 407 -20.25 -8.33 -7.97
N ALA A 408 -19.34 -9.11 -7.40
CA ALA A 408 -19.71 -10.27 -6.57
C ALA A 408 -20.47 -9.86 -5.30
N LEU A 409 -20.27 -8.63 -4.83
CA LEU A 409 -21.01 -8.03 -3.71
C LEU A 409 -22.29 -7.31 -4.15
N GLY A 410 -22.65 -7.33 -5.44
CA GLY A 410 -23.89 -6.75 -5.97
C GLY A 410 -23.75 -5.37 -6.59
N ALA A 411 -22.54 -4.83 -6.72
CA ALA A 411 -22.32 -3.58 -7.46
C ALA A 411 -22.52 -3.79 -8.97
N ASP A 412 -23.07 -2.79 -9.65
CA ASP A 412 -23.07 -2.75 -11.12
C ASP A 412 -21.87 -1.89 -11.58
N VAL A 413 -20.74 -2.57 -11.72
CA VAL A 413 -19.47 -1.96 -12.13
C VAL A 413 -18.77 -2.86 -13.13
N ARG A 414 -18.18 -2.26 -14.17
CA ARG A 414 -17.44 -2.98 -15.22
C ARG A 414 -16.23 -2.17 -15.62
N CYS A 415 -15.08 -2.82 -15.67
CA CYS A 415 -13.87 -2.25 -16.23
C CYS A 415 -13.73 -2.70 -17.70
N ALA A 416 -13.75 -1.75 -18.63
CA ALA A 416 -13.47 -2.03 -20.04
C ALA A 416 -12.00 -1.69 -20.33
N ALA A 417 -11.28 -2.66 -20.94
CA ALA A 417 -9.97 -2.38 -21.50
C ALA A 417 -10.09 -1.31 -22.60
N PRO A 418 -9.07 -0.49 -22.85
CA PRO A 418 -9.10 0.49 -23.91
C PRO A 418 -9.32 -0.20 -25.27
N ARG A 419 -10.24 0.36 -26.06
CA ARG A 419 -10.41 -0.03 -27.46
C ARG A 419 -9.19 0.34 -28.30
#